data_2366ce3acd013ca9745f9062ae9d4471
#
_entry.id   2366ce3acd013ca9745f9062ae9d4471
#
_cell.length_a   1.000
_cell.length_b   1.000
_cell.length_c   1.000
_cell.angle_alpha   90.00
_cell.angle_beta   90.00
_cell.angle_gamma   90.00
#
_symmetry.space_group_name_H-M   'P 1'
#
loop_
_entity.id
_entity.type
_entity.pdbx_description
1 polymer ?
#
loop_
_entity_poly.entity_id
_entity_poly.type
_entity_poly.pdbx_seq_one_letter_code
_entity_poly.pdbx_strand_id
1 'polypeptide(L)'
;MYVEVLGAPPVVRELHLGGGTPTFFSPEHLKELVHGIMARSIAVPDSIISVEVHPNFTSDEHLAALRAVGFNRISVGVQDFDPKVQFVINRIQSFDSTQHVVNKARELGFDSVNIDLVYGLPLQEVESVANTISKVEVLRPDRIAFYSYAHVPWKSKAQRRYTDADVPGAEAKRAMFTFGKSRLEAMGYHAIGMDHFALPEDELHRSYSAGKLHRNFMGYTPSPSKLLIGLGASSISDAWMAFAQNEKEVEAYQEKINKGEWPWINGHLLHEEDLRRRQLILDLMCNSEALVPKDLLNAALPSLQSLQEDGLIVVDQQKVRVTETGKALIRNVCASFDQYFTPSGQDKPVFSKAI
;
A
#
# COMPACT_ATOMS: atom_id res chain seq x y z
N MET A 1 2.32 -26.18 9.29
CA MET A 1 2.57 -26.03 7.82
C MET A 1 3.84 -25.22 7.54
N TYR A 2 3.86 -23.85 7.64
CA TYR A 2 5.08 -23.06 7.30
C TYR A 2 6.31 -23.45 8.10
N VAL A 3 6.19 -23.63 9.44
CA VAL A 3 7.32 -24.07 10.30
C VAL A 3 7.86 -25.43 9.87
N GLU A 4 7.00 -26.35 9.48
CA GLU A 4 7.40 -27.68 9.00
C GLU A 4 8.18 -27.60 7.68
N VAL A 5 7.69 -26.79 6.72
CA VAL A 5 8.35 -26.62 5.42
C VAL A 5 9.67 -25.87 5.55
N LEU A 6 9.72 -24.85 6.41
CA LEU A 6 10.93 -24.06 6.66
C LEU A 6 11.95 -24.83 7.53
N GLY A 7 11.53 -25.89 8.23
CA GLY A 7 12.35 -26.63 9.17
C GLY A 7 12.71 -25.89 10.45
N ALA A 8 12.23 -24.66 10.61
CA ALA A 8 12.47 -23.81 11.78
C ALA A 8 11.36 -22.73 11.88
N PRO A 9 11.12 -22.14 13.08
CA PRO A 9 10.26 -20.97 13.21
C PRO A 9 10.77 -19.80 12.36
N PRO A 10 9.88 -19.14 11.57
CA PRO A 10 10.29 -17.99 10.76
C PRO A 10 10.73 -16.82 11.64
N VAL A 11 11.73 -16.09 11.19
CA VAL A 11 12.20 -14.86 11.81
C VAL A 11 11.34 -13.71 11.31
N VAL A 12 10.55 -13.10 12.21
CA VAL A 12 9.61 -12.01 11.89
C VAL A 12 10.28 -10.66 12.08
N ARG A 13 10.43 -9.93 10.99
CA ARG A 13 10.86 -8.52 10.95
C ARG A 13 9.68 -7.56 10.89
N GLU A 14 8.62 -7.98 10.19
CA GLU A 14 7.39 -7.22 10.06
C GLU A 14 6.19 -8.14 10.27
N LEU A 15 5.19 -7.66 11.00
CA LEU A 15 3.85 -8.22 11.08
C LEU A 15 2.84 -7.13 10.77
N HIS A 16 1.94 -7.39 9.83
CA HIS A 16 0.89 -6.44 9.47
C HIS A 16 -0.48 -7.09 9.58
N LEU A 17 -1.37 -6.49 10.34
CA LEU A 17 -2.79 -6.81 10.33
C LEU A 17 -3.54 -5.82 9.46
N GLY A 18 -4.07 -6.30 8.35
CA GLY A 18 -4.82 -5.51 7.38
C GLY A 18 -5.97 -6.29 6.78
N GLY A 19 -6.61 -5.71 5.78
CA GLY A 19 -7.74 -6.32 5.09
C GLY A 19 -9.06 -6.16 5.86
N GLY A 20 -9.97 -5.35 5.34
CA GLY A 20 -11.18 -4.99 6.06
C GLY A 20 -10.89 -4.08 7.26
N THR A 21 -11.34 -4.47 8.44
CA THR A 21 -11.10 -3.71 9.68
C THR A 21 -10.69 -4.69 10.79
N PRO A 22 -9.39 -4.84 11.10
CA PRO A 22 -8.94 -5.77 12.13
C PRO A 22 -9.58 -5.55 13.50
N THR A 23 -9.89 -4.31 13.88
CA THR A 23 -10.60 -3.95 15.11
C THR A 23 -12.10 -4.29 15.11
N PHE A 24 -12.57 -5.03 14.10
CA PHE A 24 -13.84 -5.75 14.17
C PHE A 24 -13.80 -6.89 15.20
N PHE A 25 -12.64 -7.50 15.39
CA PHE A 25 -12.43 -8.50 16.44
C PHE A 25 -12.25 -7.82 17.79
N SER A 26 -12.66 -8.49 18.87
CA SER A 26 -12.45 -7.97 20.21
C SER A 26 -10.96 -7.85 20.55
N PRO A 27 -10.59 -6.98 21.50
CA PRO A 27 -9.21 -6.86 22.00
C PRO A 27 -8.57 -8.20 22.40
N GLU A 28 -9.36 -9.10 23.00
CA GLU A 28 -8.91 -10.43 23.45
C GLU A 28 -8.57 -11.33 22.26
N HIS A 29 -9.43 -11.39 21.25
CA HIS A 29 -9.17 -12.16 20.04
C HIS A 29 -7.97 -11.67 19.26
N LEU A 30 -7.74 -10.34 19.22
CA LEU A 30 -6.54 -9.77 18.61
C LEU A 30 -5.27 -10.20 19.34
N LYS A 31 -5.29 -10.20 20.70
CA LYS A 31 -4.17 -10.71 21.50
C LYS A 31 -3.93 -12.19 21.26
N GLU A 32 -4.99 -12.98 21.25
CA GLU A 32 -4.90 -14.43 21.00
C GLU A 32 -4.28 -14.73 19.63
N LEU A 33 -4.75 -14.05 18.57
CA LEU A 33 -4.20 -14.17 17.23
C LEU A 33 -2.70 -13.88 17.20
N VAL A 34 -2.30 -12.74 17.76
CA VAL A 34 -0.87 -12.32 17.75
C VAL A 34 -0.01 -13.26 18.59
N HIS A 35 -0.46 -13.64 19.78
CA HIS A 35 0.24 -14.61 20.60
C HIS A 35 0.40 -15.97 19.87
N GLY A 36 -0.64 -16.42 19.16
CA GLY A 36 -0.58 -17.64 18.36
C GLY A 36 0.46 -17.61 17.23
N ILE A 37 0.60 -16.43 16.57
CA ILE A 37 1.63 -16.21 15.54
C ILE A 37 3.02 -16.16 16.18
N MET A 38 3.19 -15.33 17.21
CA MET A 38 4.49 -15.10 17.84
C MET A 38 5.02 -16.34 18.57
N ALA A 39 4.16 -17.21 19.12
CA ALA A 39 4.57 -18.49 19.72
C ALA A 39 5.18 -19.46 18.71
N ARG A 40 4.99 -19.24 17.41
CA ARG A 40 5.50 -20.08 16.31
C ARG A 40 6.52 -19.36 15.43
N SER A 41 7.05 -18.25 15.89
CA SER A 41 8.00 -17.40 15.18
C SER A 41 9.06 -16.85 16.13
N ILE A 42 10.08 -16.23 15.57
CA ILE A 42 11.15 -15.54 16.31
C ILE A 42 11.03 -14.05 15.96
N ALA A 43 10.58 -13.23 16.90
CA ALA A 43 10.62 -11.78 16.73
C ALA A 43 12.07 -11.28 16.90
N VAL A 44 12.48 -10.36 16.02
CA VAL A 44 13.77 -9.66 16.20
C VAL A 44 13.54 -8.38 17.00
N PRO A 45 14.57 -7.86 17.68
CA PRO A 45 14.54 -6.49 18.18
C PRO A 45 14.17 -5.54 17.03
N ASP A 46 13.41 -4.50 17.32
CA ASP A 46 12.99 -3.49 16.35
C ASP A 46 12.06 -4.02 15.23
N SER A 47 11.34 -5.13 15.48
CA SER A 47 10.29 -5.60 14.58
C SER A 47 9.22 -4.53 14.39
N ILE A 48 8.79 -4.35 13.14
CA ILE A 48 7.69 -3.45 12.79
C ILE A 48 6.39 -4.24 12.88
N ILE A 49 5.54 -3.88 13.83
CA ILE A 49 4.24 -4.52 13.99
C ILE A 49 3.15 -3.48 13.81
N SER A 50 2.38 -3.60 12.73
CA SER A 50 1.46 -2.58 12.26
C SER A 50 0.03 -3.11 12.08
N VAL A 51 -0.94 -2.22 12.24
CA VAL A 51 -2.37 -2.53 12.09
C VAL A 51 -3.10 -1.42 11.34
N GLU A 52 -4.02 -1.82 10.46
CA GLU A 52 -5.01 -0.94 9.86
C GLU A 52 -6.21 -0.80 10.79
N VAL A 53 -6.67 0.43 11.00
CA VAL A 53 -7.80 0.71 11.88
C VAL A 53 -8.80 1.66 11.23
N HIS A 54 -10.05 1.52 11.66
CA HIS A 54 -11.13 2.44 11.31
C HIS A 54 -11.55 3.21 12.57
N PRO A 55 -11.53 4.55 12.58
CA PRO A 55 -11.79 5.33 13.80
C PRO A 55 -13.08 4.96 14.54
N ASN A 56 -14.16 4.68 13.82
CA ASN A 56 -15.46 4.35 14.43
C ASN A 56 -15.52 2.95 15.07
N PHE A 57 -14.56 2.06 14.76
CA PHE A 57 -14.54 0.67 15.24
C PHE A 57 -13.32 0.36 16.10
N THR A 58 -12.58 1.40 16.51
CA THR A 58 -11.37 1.25 17.32
C THR A 58 -11.54 1.97 18.64
N SER A 59 -11.70 1.20 19.71
CA SER A 59 -11.79 1.73 21.07
C SER A 59 -10.40 1.86 21.72
N ASP A 60 -10.33 2.54 22.87
CA ASP A 60 -9.11 2.66 23.66
C ASP A 60 -8.59 1.29 24.11
N GLU A 61 -9.51 0.35 24.41
CA GLU A 61 -9.15 -1.02 24.78
C GLU A 61 -8.50 -1.77 23.61
N HIS A 62 -8.96 -1.55 22.35
CA HIS A 62 -8.31 -2.11 21.18
C HIS A 62 -6.87 -1.60 21.06
N LEU A 63 -6.66 -0.29 21.16
CA LEU A 63 -5.33 0.31 21.07
C LEU A 63 -4.41 -0.18 22.20
N ALA A 64 -4.91 -0.24 23.43
CA ALA A 64 -4.15 -0.75 24.57
C ALA A 64 -3.79 -2.24 24.39
N ALA A 65 -4.74 -3.06 23.91
CA ALA A 65 -4.51 -4.47 23.65
C ALA A 65 -3.45 -4.70 22.55
N LEU A 66 -3.54 -3.96 21.44
CA LEU A 66 -2.58 -4.01 20.36
C LEU A 66 -1.19 -3.58 20.85
N ARG A 67 -1.10 -2.48 21.58
CA ARG A 67 0.18 -2.03 22.13
C ARG A 67 0.80 -3.04 23.08
N ALA A 68 -0.01 -3.68 23.92
CA ALA A 68 0.44 -4.69 24.87
C ALA A 68 1.05 -5.95 24.20
N VAL A 69 0.64 -6.28 22.96
CA VAL A 69 1.20 -7.40 22.21
C VAL A 69 2.24 -6.96 21.16
N GLY A 70 2.75 -5.71 21.28
CA GLY A 70 3.92 -5.23 20.57
C GLY A 70 3.65 -4.39 19.32
N PHE A 71 2.38 -4.04 19.02
CA PHE A 71 2.14 -3.12 17.89
C PHE A 71 2.78 -1.77 18.16
N ASN A 72 3.53 -1.29 17.19
CA ASN A 72 4.25 -0.01 17.26
C ASN A 72 3.87 0.94 16.13
N ARG A 73 3.06 0.50 15.18
CA ARG A 73 2.55 1.34 14.08
C ARG A 73 1.05 1.15 13.87
N ILE A 74 0.38 2.25 13.53
CA ILE A 74 -1.05 2.27 13.22
C ILE A 74 -1.28 2.99 11.89
N SER A 75 -2.14 2.42 11.02
CA SER A 75 -2.66 3.09 9.84
C SER A 75 -4.14 3.41 10.04
N VAL A 76 -4.49 4.67 10.02
CA VAL A 76 -5.86 5.15 10.22
C VAL A 76 -6.48 5.47 8.87
N GLY A 77 -7.43 4.65 8.46
CA GLY A 77 -8.17 4.87 7.21
C GLY A 77 -9.13 6.06 7.34
N VAL A 78 -8.75 7.20 6.78
CA VAL A 78 -9.57 8.41 6.76
C VAL A 78 -10.32 8.56 5.43
N GLN A 79 -9.63 8.43 4.33
CA GLN A 79 -10.05 8.61 2.95
C GLN A 79 -10.35 10.08 2.60
N ASP A 80 -11.34 10.69 3.24
CA ASP A 80 -11.72 12.09 3.11
C ASP A 80 -12.51 12.57 4.35
N PHE A 81 -12.46 13.87 4.63
CA PHE A 81 -13.24 14.49 5.71
C PHE A 81 -14.44 15.32 5.19
N ASP A 82 -14.66 15.38 3.87
CA ASP A 82 -15.83 16.08 3.33
C ASP A 82 -17.10 15.25 3.57
N PRO A 83 -18.16 15.82 4.19
CA PRO A 83 -19.37 15.05 4.51
C PRO A 83 -20.11 14.51 3.29
N LYS A 84 -20.08 15.22 2.13
CA LYS A 84 -20.72 14.76 0.89
C LYS A 84 -20.00 13.54 0.33
N VAL A 85 -18.65 13.61 0.29
CA VAL A 85 -17.80 12.52 -0.15
C VAL A 85 -18.00 11.31 0.76
N GLN A 86 -17.94 11.49 2.09
CA GLN A 86 -18.14 10.43 3.07
C GLN A 86 -19.51 9.74 2.91
N PHE A 87 -20.56 10.54 2.69
CA PHE A 87 -21.93 10.01 2.49
C PHE A 87 -22.01 9.11 1.24
N VAL A 88 -21.44 9.57 0.12
CA VAL A 88 -21.50 8.84 -1.16
C VAL A 88 -20.71 7.53 -1.09
N ILE A 89 -19.51 7.52 -0.49
CA ILE A 89 -18.71 6.30 -0.33
C ILE A 89 -19.17 5.44 0.85
N ASN A 90 -20.22 5.84 1.57
CA ASN A 90 -20.77 5.15 2.75
C ASN A 90 -19.74 4.97 3.88
N ARG A 91 -18.94 6.03 4.14
CA ARG A 91 -17.91 6.01 5.17
C ARG A 91 -17.98 7.30 6.01
N ILE A 92 -19.02 7.40 6.83
CA ILE A 92 -19.23 8.56 7.70
C ILE A 92 -18.38 8.39 8.96
N GLN A 93 -17.43 9.30 9.15
CA GLN A 93 -16.57 9.35 10.34
C GLN A 93 -16.24 10.81 10.68
N SER A 94 -16.28 11.15 11.95
CA SER A 94 -15.98 12.51 12.38
C SER A 94 -14.47 12.77 12.44
N PHE A 95 -14.08 14.04 12.34
CA PHE A 95 -12.71 14.44 12.61
C PHE A 95 -12.33 14.12 14.07
N ASP A 96 -13.23 14.38 15.02
CA ASP A 96 -13.01 14.16 16.46
C ASP A 96 -12.71 12.70 16.79
N SER A 97 -13.44 11.75 16.17
CA SER A 97 -13.17 10.32 16.37
C SER A 97 -11.78 9.92 15.81
N THR A 98 -11.39 10.48 14.68
CA THR A 98 -10.06 10.26 14.11
C THR A 98 -8.97 10.86 14.98
N GLN A 99 -9.16 12.09 15.45
CA GLN A 99 -8.23 12.79 16.34
C GLN A 99 -8.07 12.05 17.65
N HIS A 100 -9.17 11.53 18.22
CA HIS A 100 -9.12 10.71 19.44
C HIS A 100 -8.23 9.48 19.26
N VAL A 101 -8.45 8.69 18.19
CA VAL A 101 -7.66 7.49 17.89
C VAL A 101 -6.18 7.84 17.70
N VAL A 102 -5.86 8.89 16.95
CA VAL A 102 -4.47 9.35 16.72
C VAL A 102 -3.80 9.76 18.02
N ASN A 103 -4.47 10.57 18.84
CA ASN A 103 -3.94 11.03 20.11
C ASN A 103 -3.75 9.87 21.09
N LYS A 104 -4.73 8.96 21.17
CA LYS A 104 -4.65 7.78 22.04
C LYS A 104 -3.53 6.82 21.63
N ALA A 105 -3.33 6.61 20.34
CA ALA A 105 -2.20 5.82 19.86
C ALA A 105 -0.86 6.43 20.33
N ARG A 106 -0.69 7.75 20.20
CA ARG A 106 0.52 8.45 20.68
C ARG A 106 0.70 8.35 22.21
N GLU A 107 -0.38 8.56 22.96
CA GLU A 107 -0.38 8.40 24.44
C GLU A 107 0.09 7.00 24.86
N LEU A 108 -0.34 5.96 24.13
CA LEU A 108 0.05 4.59 24.37
C LEU A 108 1.46 4.24 23.87
N GLY A 109 2.15 5.17 23.18
CA GLY A 109 3.52 4.99 22.71
C GLY A 109 3.62 4.21 21.39
N PHE A 110 2.66 4.37 20.45
CA PHE A 110 2.88 3.96 19.08
C PHE A 110 3.92 4.87 18.44
N ASP A 111 4.91 4.27 17.76
CA ASP A 111 6.07 4.97 17.20
C ASP A 111 5.75 5.73 15.91
N SER A 112 4.74 5.30 15.15
CA SER A 112 4.36 5.92 13.89
C SER A 112 2.85 5.78 13.64
N VAL A 113 2.24 6.90 13.26
CA VAL A 113 0.84 7.00 12.84
C VAL A 113 0.82 7.33 11.35
N ASN A 114 0.21 6.47 10.57
CA ASN A 114 -0.11 6.71 9.17
C ASN A 114 -1.57 7.11 9.01
N ILE A 115 -1.87 7.99 8.06
CA ILE A 115 -3.23 8.31 7.62
C ILE A 115 -3.38 7.98 6.14
N ASP A 116 -4.42 7.22 5.81
CA ASP A 116 -4.78 6.93 4.42
C ASP A 116 -5.79 7.95 3.91
N LEU A 117 -5.44 8.64 2.84
CA LEU A 117 -6.27 9.58 2.10
C LEU A 117 -6.47 9.08 0.67
N VAL A 118 -7.61 9.41 0.08
CA VAL A 118 -7.91 9.08 -1.31
C VAL A 118 -8.33 10.32 -2.06
N TYR A 119 -7.71 10.57 -3.20
CA TYR A 119 -8.15 11.63 -4.13
C TYR A 119 -8.85 11.04 -5.35
N GLY A 120 -9.74 11.83 -5.94
CA GLY A 120 -10.57 11.41 -7.06
C GLY A 120 -11.76 10.55 -6.66
N LEU A 121 -12.20 10.62 -5.40
CA LEU A 121 -13.43 10.02 -4.92
C LEU A 121 -14.66 10.65 -5.60
N PRO A 122 -15.81 9.95 -5.68
CA PRO A 122 -17.02 10.53 -6.20
C PRO A 122 -17.40 11.84 -5.51
N LEU A 123 -17.77 12.85 -6.29
CA LEU A 123 -18.12 14.21 -5.86
C LEU A 123 -17.00 14.99 -5.17
N GLN A 124 -15.77 14.49 -5.17
CA GLN A 124 -14.62 15.17 -4.59
C GLN A 124 -14.14 16.28 -5.53
N GLU A 125 -13.78 17.42 -4.96
CA GLU A 125 -13.23 18.60 -5.63
C GLU A 125 -11.90 18.98 -5.01
N VAL A 126 -11.13 19.87 -5.64
CA VAL A 126 -9.85 20.37 -5.09
C VAL A 126 -10.05 21.03 -3.73
N GLU A 127 -11.17 21.72 -3.54
CA GLU A 127 -11.51 22.38 -2.27
C GLU A 127 -11.77 21.38 -1.14
N SER A 128 -12.45 20.25 -1.42
CA SER A 128 -12.63 19.18 -0.40
C SER A 128 -11.30 18.53 -0.02
N VAL A 129 -10.39 18.33 -0.98
CA VAL A 129 -9.02 17.88 -0.70
C VAL A 129 -8.28 18.91 0.18
N ALA A 130 -8.41 20.21 -0.11
CA ALA A 130 -7.81 21.28 0.69
C ALA A 130 -8.29 21.25 2.15
N ASN A 131 -9.60 21.12 2.34
CA ASN A 131 -10.22 21.03 3.66
C ASN A 131 -9.76 19.77 4.42
N THR A 132 -9.66 18.64 3.73
CA THR A 132 -9.16 17.40 4.31
C THR A 132 -7.70 17.53 4.73
N ILE A 133 -6.82 18.08 3.90
CA ILE A 133 -5.41 18.28 4.24
C ILE A 133 -5.23 19.26 5.40
N SER A 134 -6.05 20.30 5.51
CA SER A 134 -6.01 21.22 6.65
C SER A 134 -6.33 20.51 7.97
N LYS A 135 -7.22 19.53 7.97
CA LYS A 135 -7.49 18.69 9.14
C LYS A 135 -6.32 17.71 9.41
N VAL A 136 -5.70 17.16 8.37
CA VAL A 136 -4.50 16.34 8.49
C VAL A 136 -3.33 17.12 9.09
N GLU A 137 -3.20 18.42 8.77
CA GLU A 137 -2.22 19.32 9.39
C GLU A 137 -2.36 19.36 10.93
N VAL A 138 -3.60 19.40 11.44
CA VAL A 138 -3.88 19.33 12.88
C VAL A 138 -3.50 17.98 13.48
N LEU A 139 -3.78 16.89 12.77
CA LEU A 139 -3.46 15.54 13.21
C LEU A 139 -1.95 15.26 13.20
N ARG A 140 -1.22 15.89 12.28
CA ARG A 140 0.23 15.76 12.12
C ARG A 140 0.72 14.30 12.14
N PRO A 141 0.21 13.41 11.27
CA PRO A 141 0.68 12.02 11.24
C PRO A 141 2.16 11.94 10.80
N ASP A 142 2.82 10.83 11.11
CA ASP A 142 4.21 10.57 10.71
C ASP A 142 4.30 10.22 9.22
N ARG A 143 3.25 9.56 8.71
CA ARG A 143 3.10 9.16 7.30
C ARG A 143 1.71 9.50 6.78
N ILE A 144 1.64 9.67 5.49
CA ILE A 144 0.39 9.83 4.75
C ILE A 144 0.49 8.96 3.50
N ALA A 145 -0.52 8.13 3.27
CA ALA A 145 -0.74 7.49 1.98
C ALA A 145 -1.85 8.25 1.25
N PHE A 146 -1.53 8.82 0.09
CA PHE A 146 -2.45 9.64 -0.69
C PHE A 146 -2.74 8.97 -2.02
N TYR A 147 -3.72 8.04 -2.01
CA TYR A 147 -4.02 7.14 -3.12
C TYR A 147 -4.97 7.76 -4.15
N SER A 148 -4.76 7.37 -5.41
CA SER A 148 -5.76 7.63 -6.46
C SER A 148 -6.93 6.66 -6.34
N TYR A 149 -8.15 7.19 -6.37
CA TYR A 149 -9.35 6.38 -6.40
C TYR A 149 -9.47 5.58 -7.70
N ALA A 150 -9.69 4.26 -7.55
CA ALA A 150 -9.93 3.32 -8.63
C ALA A 150 -11.42 2.96 -8.72
N HIS A 151 -12.10 3.39 -9.79
CA HIS A 151 -13.48 3.04 -10.02
C HIS A 151 -13.60 1.67 -10.72
N VAL A 152 -14.03 0.65 -9.99
CA VAL A 152 -14.13 -0.74 -10.44
C VAL A 152 -15.46 -1.39 -10.01
N PRO A 153 -16.63 -0.85 -10.41
CA PRO A 153 -17.95 -1.29 -9.94
C PRO A 153 -18.27 -2.73 -10.34
N TRP A 154 -17.57 -3.29 -11.33
CA TRP A 154 -17.66 -4.70 -11.71
C TRP A 154 -16.99 -5.64 -10.69
N LYS A 155 -16.04 -5.15 -9.90
CA LYS A 155 -15.38 -5.91 -8.82
C LYS A 155 -16.00 -5.62 -7.45
N SER A 156 -16.27 -4.34 -7.16
CA SER A 156 -16.77 -3.89 -5.86
C SER A 156 -18.23 -3.47 -5.92
N LYS A 157 -19.10 -4.21 -5.23
CA LYS A 157 -20.54 -3.88 -5.14
C LYS A 157 -20.79 -2.54 -4.45
N ALA A 158 -19.93 -2.15 -3.51
CA ALA A 158 -20.05 -0.88 -2.80
C ALA A 158 -19.90 0.34 -3.74
N GLN A 159 -19.15 0.20 -4.83
CA GLN A 159 -18.95 1.24 -5.83
C GLN A 159 -20.09 1.40 -6.84
N ARG A 160 -21.20 0.66 -6.66
CA ARG A 160 -22.41 0.76 -7.52
C ARG A 160 -23.43 1.80 -7.04
N ARG A 161 -23.13 2.52 -5.97
CA ARG A 161 -23.98 3.58 -5.42
C ARG A 161 -23.90 4.89 -6.20
N TYR A 162 -22.91 5.02 -7.08
CA TYR A 162 -22.61 6.17 -7.93
C TYR A 162 -22.15 5.70 -9.30
N THR A 163 -22.05 6.59 -10.25
CA THR A 163 -21.75 6.32 -11.65
C THR A 163 -20.40 6.95 -12.04
N ASP A 164 -19.93 6.63 -13.26
CA ASP A 164 -18.74 7.28 -13.83
C ASP A 164 -18.89 8.82 -13.93
N ALA A 165 -20.12 9.33 -14.05
CA ALA A 165 -20.39 10.76 -14.11
C ALA A 165 -20.13 11.48 -12.77
N ASP A 166 -20.18 10.75 -11.66
CA ASP A 166 -19.94 11.29 -10.32
C ASP A 166 -18.43 11.27 -9.96
N VAL A 167 -17.61 10.56 -10.75
CA VAL A 167 -16.18 10.40 -10.50
C VAL A 167 -15.39 11.47 -11.26
N PRO A 168 -14.48 12.20 -10.61
CA PRO A 168 -13.65 13.21 -11.27
C PRO A 168 -12.84 12.63 -12.42
N GLY A 169 -12.79 13.35 -13.54
CA GLY A 169 -11.98 12.97 -14.70
C GLY A 169 -10.47 13.09 -14.44
N ALA A 170 -9.67 12.64 -15.39
CA ALA A 170 -8.20 12.59 -15.27
C ALA A 170 -7.57 13.96 -14.95
N GLU A 171 -8.05 15.03 -15.58
CA GLU A 171 -7.54 16.39 -15.35
C GLU A 171 -7.83 16.87 -13.91
N ALA A 172 -9.07 16.66 -13.43
CA ALA A 172 -9.45 16.98 -12.07
C ALA A 172 -8.66 16.16 -11.04
N LYS A 173 -8.47 14.85 -11.27
CA LYS A 173 -7.62 14.01 -10.42
C LYS A 173 -6.18 14.51 -10.37
N ARG A 174 -5.62 14.89 -11.51
CA ARG A 174 -4.27 15.48 -11.58
C ARG A 174 -4.19 16.78 -10.78
N ALA A 175 -5.18 17.66 -10.90
CA ALA A 175 -5.24 18.89 -10.13
C ALA A 175 -5.29 18.63 -8.63
N MET A 176 -6.13 17.67 -8.18
CA MET A 176 -6.22 17.25 -6.77
C MET A 176 -4.89 16.71 -6.26
N PHE A 177 -4.23 15.81 -7.01
CA PHE A 177 -2.93 15.26 -6.63
C PHE A 177 -1.85 16.33 -6.54
N THR A 178 -1.74 17.20 -7.56
CA THR A 178 -0.74 18.28 -7.59
C THR A 178 -0.94 19.25 -6.44
N PHE A 179 -2.18 19.64 -6.18
CA PHE A 179 -2.52 20.50 -5.05
C PHE A 179 -2.18 19.80 -3.71
N GLY A 180 -2.65 18.56 -3.52
CA GLY A 180 -2.41 17.79 -2.31
C GLY A 180 -0.92 17.60 -2.03
N LYS A 181 -0.14 17.19 -3.04
CA LYS A 181 1.31 17.04 -2.95
C LYS A 181 1.97 18.36 -2.50
N SER A 182 1.66 19.47 -3.17
CA SER A 182 2.23 20.78 -2.84
C SER A 182 1.93 21.20 -1.40
N ARG A 183 0.71 20.95 -0.92
CA ARG A 183 0.34 21.26 0.46
C ARG A 183 1.06 20.37 1.48
N LEU A 184 1.16 19.07 1.22
CA LEU A 184 1.88 18.13 2.09
C LEU A 184 3.38 18.48 2.15
N GLU A 185 4.00 18.81 1.01
CA GLU A 185 5.38 19.27 0.97
C GLU A 185 5.61 20.57 1.75
N ALA A 186 4.67 21.53 1.65
CA ALA A 186 4.70 22.77 2.43
C ALA A 186 4.58 22.52 3.95
N MET A 187 3.94 21.43 4.35
CA MET A 187 3.86 20.98 5.75
C MET A 187 5.12 20.23 6.22
N GLY A 188 6.12 20.05 5.36
CA GLY A 188 7.39 19.37 5.66
C GLY A 188 7.39 17.86 5.43
N TYR A 189 6.38 17.32 4.76
CA TYR A 189 6.42 15.93 4.32
C TYR A 189 7.25 15.79 3.04
N HIS A 190 7.94 14.69 2.91
CA HIS A 190 8.68 14.30 1.70
C HIS A 190 7.91 13.21 0.95
N ALA A 191 7.78 13.38 -0.37
CA ALA A 191 7.19 12.36 -1.22
C ALA A 191 8.08 11.11 -1.29
N ILE A 192 7.51 9.96 -1.00
CA ILE A 192 8.16 8.64 -1.04
C ILE A 192 7.47 7.78 -2.11
N GLY A 193 8.12 7.64 -3.24
CA GLY A 193 7.55 6.87 -4.34
C GLY A 193 6.30 7.51 -4.95
N MET A 194 5.24 6.72 -5.18
CA MET A 194 4.06 7.15 -5.92
C MET A 194 3.07 7.96 -5.10
N ASP A 195 2.78 7.49 -3.91
CA ASP A 195 1.56 7.82 -3.16
C ASP A 195 1.80 7.99 -1.65
N HIS A 196 3.05 7.81 -1.19
CA HIS A 196 3.40 7.96 0.21
C HIS A 196 4.12 9.28 0.46
N PHE A 197 3.86 9.83 1.64
CA PHE A 197 4.54 11.01 2.16
C PHE A 197 4.95 10.71 3.60
N ALA A 198 6.14 11.12 3.99
CA ALA A 198 6.64 10.89 5.34
C ALA A 198 7.41 12.10 5.86
N LEU A 199 7.35 12.32 7.17
CA LEU A 199 8.19 13.28 7.86
C LEU A 199 9.66 12.82 7.86
N PRO A 200 10.64 13.73 7.95
CA PRO A 200 12.07 13.37 7.95
C PRO A 200 12.46 12.36 9.05
N GLU A 201 11.77 12.41 10.18
CA GLU A 201 12.02 11.56 11.34
C GLU A 201 11.44 10.14 11.19
N ASP A 202 10.55 9.94 10.23
CA ASP A 202 9.97 8.62 9.99
C ASP A 202 10.98 7.67 9.30
N GLU A 203 10.94 6.41 9.68
CA GLU A 203 11.86 5.38 9.18
C GLU A 203 11.72 5.16 7.66
N LEU A 204 10.51 5.36 7.09
CA LEU A 204 10.30 5.23 5.65
C LEU A 204 11.08 6.29 4.88
N HIS A 205 11.07 7.56 5.35
CA HIS A 205 11.86 8.62 4.76
C HIS A 205 13.37 8.37 4.93
N ARG A 206 13.81 7.93 6.12
CA ARG A 206 15.22 7.60 6.35
C ARG A 206 15.71 6.48 5.43
N SER A 207 14.88 5.44 5.24
CA SER A 207 15.21 4.34 4.32
C SER A 207 15.25 4.79 2.86
N TYR A 208 14.32 5.66 2.45
CA TYR A 208 14.32 6.26 1.12
C TYR A 208 15.61 7.07 0.88
N SER A 209 15.93 7.98 1.80
CA SER A 209 17.12 8.84 1.69
C SER A 209 18.43 8.06 1.72
N ALA A 210 18.44 6.89 2.36
CA ALA A 210 19.59 5.98 2.40
C ALA A 210 19.67 5.02 1.20
N GLY A 211 18.72 5.07 0.24
CA GLY A 211 18.64 4.13 -0.88
C GLY A 211 18.34 2.69 -0.46
N LYS A 212 17.67 2.51 0.68
CA LYS A 212 17.34 1.21 1.28
C LYS A 212 15.82 0.91 1.27
N LEU A 213 15.07 1.74 0.58
CA LEU A 213 13.63 1.53 0.45
C LEU A 213 13.36 0.21 -0.28
N HIS A 214 12.38 -0.52 0.19
CA HIS A 214 11.87 -1.72 -0.47
C HIS A 214 10.37 -1.55 -0.76
N ARG A 215 9.83 -2.42 -1.61
CA ARG A 215 8.40 -2.47 -1.93
C ARG A 215 7.93 -3.91 -2.05
N ASN A 216 6.81 -4.21 -1.41
CA ASN A 216 6.10 -5.48 -1.51
C ASN A 216 4.64 -5.26 -1.94
N PHE A 217 3.76 -6.27 -1.82
CA PHE A 217 2.34 -6.16 -2.16
C PHE A 217 1.56 -5.15 -1.32
N MET A 218 2.01 -4.86 -0.10
CA MET A 218 1.34 -3.91 0.80
C MET A 218 1.78 -2.47 0.57
N GLY A 219 2.90 -2.24 -0.11
CA GLY A 219 3.42 -0.91 -0.38
C GLY A 219 4.91 -0.77 -0.10
N TYR A 220 5.35 0.47 0.16
CA TYR A 220 6.73 0.78 0.51
C TYR A 220 7.03 0.42 1.96
N THR A 221 8.20 -0.19 2.18
CA THR A 221 8.66 -0.62 3.50
C THR A 221 10.16 -0.36 3.65
N PRO A 222 10.67 -0.08 4.87
CA PRO A 222 12.11 -0.05 5.14
C PRO A 222 12.75 -1.45 5.19
N SER A 223 11.95 -2.52 5.21
CA SER A 223 12.45 -3.89 5.37
C SER A 223 12.63 -4.59 4.02
N PRO A 224 13.85 -5.04 3.67
CA PRO A 224 14.13 -5.75 2.43
C PRO A 224 13.83 -7.26 2.52
N SER A 225 12.78 -7.65 3.22
CA SER A 225 12.43 -9.07 3.38
C SER A 225 12.02 -9.68 2.04
N LYS A 226 12.63 -10.84 1.70
CA LYS A 226 12.32 -11.62 0.49
C LYS A 226 11.24 -12.68 0.72
N LEU A 227 10.80 -12.86 1.95
CA LEU A 227 9.72 -13.78 2.30
C LEU A 227 8.59 -13.02 2.97
N LEU A 228 7.44 -13.00 2.35
CA LEU A 228 6.17 -12.53 2.89
C LEU A 228 5.23 -13.71 3.01
N ILE A 229 4.82 -14.05 4.20
CA ILE A 229 3.83 -15.10 4.48
C ILE A 229 2.46 -14.45 4.63
N GLY A 230 1.58 -14.72 3.68
CA GLY A 230 0.18 -14.27 3.73
C GLY A 230 -0.68 -15.24 4.55
N LEU A 231 -1.17 -14.80 5.69
CA LEU A 231 -2.12 -15.52 6.52
C LEU A 231 -3.51 -14.94 6.37
N GLY A 232 -4.54 -15.80 6.38
CA GLY A 232 -5.93 -15.40 6.22
C GLY A 232 -6.45 -15.53 4.78
N ALA A 233 -7.77 -15.37 4.62
CA ALA A 233 -8.43 -15.44 3.34
C ALA A 233 -7.93 -14.33 2.39
N SER A 234 -7.83 -14.62 1.11
CA SER A 234 -7.37 -13.76 0.02
C SER A 234 -5.92 -13.25 0.09
N SER A 235 -5.19 -13.50 1.19
CA SER A 235 -3.83 -12.99 1.35
C SER A 235 -2.85 -13.60 0.35
N ILE A 236 -1.83 -12.82 0.02
CA ILE A 236 -0.80 -13.18 -0.96
C ILE A 236 0.52 -13.41 -0.22
N SER A 237 1.13 -14.55 -0.50
CA SER A 237 2.50 -14.86 -0.09
C SER A 237 3.46 -14.56 -1.23
N ASP A 238 4.65 -14.10 -0.88
CA ASP A 238 5.76 -13.83 -1.79
C ASP A 238 7.03 -14.47 -1.23
N ALA A 239 7.54 -15.49 -1.91
CA ALA A 239 8.77 -16.18 -1.55
C ALA A 239 9.92 -15.81 -2.51
N TRP A 240 9.94 -14.58 -3.03
CA TRP A 240 10.88 -14.05 -4.02
C TRP A 240 10.83 -14.76 -5.38
N MET A 241 10.86 -16.09 -5.41
CA MET A 241 10.81 -16.91 -6.63
C MET A 241 9.40 -17.42 -6.94
N ALA A 242 8.44 -17.17 -6.06
CA ALA A 242 7.08 -17.66 -6.21
C ALA A 242 6.07 -16.75 -5.50
N PHE A 243 4.90 -16.66 -6.08
CA PHE A 243 3.71 -16.06 -5.45
C PHE A 243 2.67 -17.14 -5.20
N ALA A 244 1.91 -16.99 -4.13
CA ALA A 244 0.74 -17.80 -3.85
C ALA A 244 -0.38 -16.94 -3.26
N GLN A 245 -1.62 -17.16 -3.70
CA GLN A 245 -2.80 -16.49 -3.14
C GLN A 245 -3.70 -17.51 -2.47
N ASN A 246 -4.10 -17.21 -1.24
CA ASN A 246 -5.05 -18.00 -0.48
C ASN A 246 -6.47 -17.91 -1.03
N GLU A 247 -7.33 -18.88 -0.66
CA GLU A 247 -8.76 -18.85 -0.90
C GLU A 247 -9.36 -17.49 -0.51
N LYS A 248 -10.31 -17.01 -1.33
CA LYS A 248 -10.93 -15.70 -1.12
C LYS A 248 -12.11 -15.77 -0.17
N GLU A 249 -12.85 -16.86 -0.23
CA GLU A 249 -13.98 -17.11 0.65
C GLU A 249 -13.48 -17.66 2.00
N VAL A 250 -13.97 -17.07 3.10
CA VAL A 250 -13.51 -17.40 4.46
C VAL A 250 -13.75 -18.87 4.79
N GLU A 251 -14.92 -19.38 4.44
CA GLU A 251 -15.32 -20.76 4.71
C GLU A 251 -14.42 -21.76 3.97
N ALA A 252 -14.11 -21.50 2.69
CA ALA A 252 -13.22 -22.35 1.89
C ALA A 252 -11.78 -22.32 2.44
N TYR A 253 -11.31 -21.15 2.86
CA TYR A 253 -10.02 -21.00 3.53
C TYR A 253 -9.95 -21.83 4.81
N GLN A 254 -10.96 -21.69 5.69
CA GLN A 254 -11.02 -22.42 6.95
C GLN A 254 -11.13 -23.92 6.75
N GLU A 255 -11.91 -24.38 5.77
CA GLU A 255 -12.05 -25.80 5.45
C GLU A 255 -10.70 -26.44 5.10
N LYS A 256 -9.91 -25.80 4.21
CA LYS A 256 -8.57 -26.29 3.83
C LYS A 256 -7.62 -26.31 5.02
N ILE A 257 -7.58 -25.23 5.81
CA ILE A 257 -6.72 -25.16 6.99
C ILE A 257 -7.07 -26.27 8.00
N ASN A 258 -8.34 -26.52 8.26
CA ASN A 258 -8.79 -27.54 9.20
C ASN A 258 -8.45 -28.96 8.71
N LYS A 259 -8.36 -29.18 7.39
CA LYS A 259 -7.88 -30.43 6.79
C LYS A 259 -6.33 -30.55 6.76
N GLY A 260 -5.59 -29.53 7.15
CA GLY A 260 -4.15 -29.48 7.04
C GLY A 260 -3.64 -29.26 5.61
N GLU A 261 -4.50 -28.77 4.73
CA GLU A 261 -4.19 -28.47 3.32
C GLU A 261 -3.75 -27.03 3.13
N TRP A 262 -2.89 -26.78 2.13
CA TRP A 262 -2.55 -25.43 1.71
C TRP A 262 -3.78 -24.74 1.11
N PRO A 263 -4.13 -23.54 1.60
CA PRO A 263 -5.33 -22.84 1.15
C PRO A 263 -5.13 -22.07 -0.16
N TRP A 264 -4.15 -22.46 -0.97
CA TRP A 264 -3.81 -21.73 -2.21
C TRP A 264 -4.80 -22.05 -3.33
N ILE A 265 -5.24 -21.00 -4.06
CA ILE A 265 -6.06 -21.10 -5.27
C ILE A 265 -5.30 -20.66 -6.52
N ASN A 266 -4.32 -19.79 -6.37
CA ASN A 266 -3.47 -19.32 -7.45
C ASN A 266 -2.02 -19.31 -6.98
N GLY A 267 -1.11 -19.50 -7.92
CA GLY A 267 0.31 -19.35 -7.70
C GLY A 267 1.04 -19.08 -9.02
N HIS A 268 2.23 -18.54 -8.90
CA HIS A 268 3.11 -18.30 -10.04
C HIS A 268 4.55 -18.52 -9.62
N LEU A 269 5.26 -19.33 -10.40
CA LEU A 269 6.70 -19.54 -10.23
C LEU A 269 7.43 -18.58 -11.18
N LEU A 270 8.39 -17.85 -10.65
CA LEU A 270 9.19 -16.90 -11.38
C LEU A 270 10.41 -17.59 -12.00
N HIS A 271 10.61 -17.38 -13.29
CA HIS A 271 11.82 -17.79 -13.98
C HIS A 271 12.95 -16.75 -13.81
N GLU A 272 14.15 -17.05 -14.25
CA GLU A 272 15.31 -16.18 -14.10
C GLU A 272 15.07 -14.80 -14.75
N GLU A 273 14.44 -14.76 -15.89
CA GLU A 273 14.10 -13.49 -16.56
C GLU A 273 13.08 -12.67 -15.75
N ASP A 274 12.07 -13.32 -15.15
CA ASP A 274 11.10 -12.65 -14.28
C ASP A 274 11.80 -12.02 -13.06
N LEU A 275 12.76 -12.69 -12.48
CA LEU A 275 13.53 -12.18 -11.35
C LEU A 275 14.38 -10.96 -11.74
N ARG A 276 14.99 -10.98 -12.93
CA ARG A 276 15.73 -9.83 -13.47
C ARG A 276 14.80 -8.62 -13.67
N ARG A 277 13.65 -8.83 -14.28
CA ARG A 277 12.61 -7.79 -14.50
C ARG A 277 12.04 -7.29 -13.19
N ARG A 278 11.74 -8.20 -12.25
CA ARG A 278 11.28 -7.86 -10.90
C ARG A 278 12.26 -6.93 -10.19
N GLN A 279 13.56 -7.27 -10.18
CA GLN A 279 14.57 -6.42 -9.55
C GLN A 279 14.64 -5.04 -10.21
N LEU A 280 14.63 -4.99 -11.53
CA LEU A 280 14.63 -3.74 -12.30
C LEU A 280 13.42 -2.85 -11.96
N ILE A 281 12.22 -3.43 -11.91
CA ILE A 281 11.00 -2.72 -11.52
C ILE A 281 11.09 -2.19 -10.08
N LEU A 282 11.63 -2.99 -9.15
CA LEU A 282 11.84 -2.56 -7.78
C LEU A 282 12.84 -1.40 -7.68
N ASP A 283 13.95 -1.44 -8.43
CA ASP A 283 14.94 -0.38 -8.46
C ASP A 283 14.34 0.93 -8.97
N LEU A 284 13.57 0.88 -10.06
CA LEU A 284 12.85 2.04 -10.56
C LEU A 284 11.84 2.58 -9.54
N MET A 285 11.04 1.71 -8.94
CA MET A 285 10.01 2.12 -7.98
C MET A 285 10.60 2.70 -6.69
N CYS A 286 11.70 2.16 -6.20
CA CYS A 286 12.28 2.55 -4.91
C CYS A 286 13.31 3.66 -5.02
N ASN A 287 14.08 3.71 -6.14
CA ASN A 287 15.20 4.63 -6.31
C ASN A 287 14.98 5.64 -7.45
N SER A 288 13.88 5.51 -8.23
CA SER A 288 13.60 6.30 -9.43
C SER A 288 14.69 6.18 -10.52
N GLU A 289 15.58 5.20 -10.41
CA GLU A 289 16.59 4.89 -11.41
C GLU A 289 16.97 3.41 -11.37
N ALA A 290 17.38 2.89 -12.50
CA ALA A 290 17.89 1.53 -12.60
C ALA A 290 18.94 1.39 -13.70
N LEU A 291 19.85 0.41 -13.52
CA LEU A 291 20.79 -0.03 -14.56
C LEU A 291 20.11 -1.19 -15.33
N VAL A 292 19.72 -0.92 -16.56
CA VAL A 292 18.96 -1.86 -17.39
C VAL A 292 19.90 -2.70 -18.24
N PRO A 293 19.86 -4.04 -18.15
CA PRO A 293 20.60 -4.93 -19.03
C PRO A 293 20.28 -4.65 -20.52
N LYS A 294 21.28 -4.75 -21.41
CA LYS A 294 21.14 -4.39 -22.83
C LYS A 294 20.00 -5.11 -23.54
N ASP A 295 19.80 -6.38 -23.25
CA ASP A 295 18.74 -7.19 -23.80
C ASP A 295 17.35 -6.67 -23.42
N LEU A 296 17.13 -6.37 -22.12
CA LEU A 296 15.88 -5.79 -21.61
C LEU A 296 15.66 -4.35 -22.09
N LEU A 297 16.74 -3.57 -22.20
CA LEU A 297 16.68 -2.22 -22.75
C LEU A 297 16.22 -2.24 -24.21
N ASN A 298 16.81 -3.11 -25.04
CA ASN A 298 16.43 -3.25 -26.44
C ASN A 298 14.98 -3.71 -26.60
N ALA A 299 14.53 -4.63 -25.76
CA ALA A 299 13.14 -5.10 -25.80
C ALA A 299 12.13 -3.99 -25.41
N ALA A 300 12.51 -3.09 -24.51
CA ALA A 300 11.64 -2.01 -24.02
C ALA A 300 11.76 -0.71 -24.87
N LEU A 301 12.70 -0.61 -25.81
CA LEU A 301 13.00 0.61 -26.57
C LEU A 301 11.77 1.35 -27.11
N PRO A 302 10.80 0.70 -27.76
CA PRO A 302 9.64 1.43 -28.29
C PRO A 302 8.83 2.16 -27.22
N SER A 303 8.61 1.52 -26.06
CA SER A 303 7.89 2.12 -24.94
C SER A 303 8.72 3.22 -24.27
N LEU A 304 10.03 3.01 -24.12
CA LEU A 304 10.92 3.97 -23.50
C LEU A 304 11.10 5.24 -24.34
N GLN A 305 11.11 5.12 -25.68
CA GLN A 305 11.16 6.29 -26.56
C GLN A 305 9.98 7.22 -26.34
N SER A 306 8.75 6.67 -26.33
CA SER A 306 7.55 7.49 -26.07
C SER A 306 7.62 8.16 -24.69
N LEU A 307 8.03 7.44 -23.65
CA LEU A 307 8.15 8.00 -22.30
C LEU A 307 9.25 9.08 -22.21
N GLN A 308 10.31 8.97 -23.01
CA GLN A 308 11.37 9.98 -23.07
C GLN A 308 10.92 11.21 -23.87
N GLU A 309 10.18 11.05 -24.96
CA GLU A 309 9.56 12.15 -25.72
C GLU A 309 8.57 12.93 -24.85
N ASP A 310 7.82 12.24 -23.99
CA ASP A 310 6.92 12.83 -22.98
C ASP A 310 7.66 13.46 -21.79
N GLY A 311 9.00 13.37 -21.74
CA GLY A 311 9.82 13.93 -20.66
C GLY A 311 9.69 13.20 -19.31
N LEU A 312 9.20 11.97 -19.30
CA LEU A 312 8.96 11.18 -18.08
C LEU A 312 10.21 10.44 -17.60
N ILE A 313 11.12 10.13 -18.52
CA ILE A 313 12.39 9.46 -18.23
C ILE A 313 13.54 10.08 -19.01
N VAL A 314 14.76 9.78 -18.53
CA VAL A 314 16.01 10.02 -19.27
C VAL A 314 16.73 8.67 -19.40
N VAL A 315 17.08 8.30 -20.61
CA VAL A 315 17.89 7.12 -20.88
C VAL A 315 19.30 7.56 -21.26
N ASP A 316 20.27 7.15 -20.46
CA ASP A 316 21.69 7.38 -20.70
C ASP A 316 22.44 6.05 -20.70
N GLN A 317 22.84 5.60 -21.88
CA GLN A 317 23.41 4.26 -22.14
C GLN A 317 22.48 3.15 -21.61
N GLN A 318 22.82 2.52 -20.51
CA GLN A 318 22.02 1.49 -19.84
C GLN A 318 21.29 2.02 -18.60
N LYS A 319 21.48 3.28 -18.24
CA LYS A 319 20.83 3.87 -17.07
C LYS A 319 19.53 4.53 -17.47
N VAL A 320 18.43 4.09 -16.88
CA VAL A 320 17.10 4.71 -16.99
C VAL A 320 16.83 5.46 -15.69
N ARG A 321 16.53 6.75 -15.82
CA ARG A 321 16.18 7.61 -14.67
C ARG A 321 14.80 8.21 -14.91
N VAL A 322 13.96 8.11 -13.88
CA VAL A 322 12.61 8.72 -13.87
C VAL A 322 12.74 10.20 -13.49
N THR A 323 12.15 11.08 -14.27
CA THR A 323 12.13 12.54 -13.99
C THR A 323 11.15 12.87 -12.86
N GLU A 324 11.19 14.08 -12.33
CA GLU A 324 10.19 14.51 -11.33
C GLU A 324 8.75 14.43 -11.89
N THR A 325 8.55 14.77 -13.16
CA THR A 325 7.26 14.60 -13.83
C THR A 325 6.89 13.12 -13.97
N GLY A 326 7.88 12.27 -14.28
CA GLY A 326 7.68 10.84 -14.45
C GLY A 326 7.36 10.08 -13.17
N LYS A 327 7.74 10.61 -12.00
CA LYS A 327 7.45 9.93 -10.71
C LYS A 327 5.95 9.71 -10.48
N ALA A 328 5.10 10.63 -10.91
CA ALA A 328 3.65 10.46 -10.82
C ALA A 328 3.13 9.32 -11.73
N LEU A 329 3.88 8.97 -12.78
CA LEU A 329 3.55 7.96 -13.78
C LEU A 329 4.51 6.76 -13.74
N ILE A 330 5.18 6.53 -12.61
CA ILE A 330 6.21 5.49 -12.48
C ILE A 330 5.70 4.09 -12.81
N ARG A 331 4.41 3.81 -12.61
CA ARG A 331 3.78 2.55 -13.01
C ARG A 331 3.86 2.33 -14.52
N ASN A 332 3.67 3.39 -15.30
CA ASN A 332 3.76 3.33 -16.77
C ASN A 332 5.21 3.05 -17.19
N VAL A 333 6.19 3.66 -16.51
CA VAL A 333 7.61 3.37 -16.75
C VAL A 333 7.91 1.91 -16.44
N CYS A 334 7.48 1.41 -15.29
CA CYS A 334 7.70 0.02 -14.88
C CYS A 334 7.00 -0.99 -15.79
N ALA A 335 5.82 -0.65 -16.31
CA ALA A 335 5.07 -1.49 -17.26
C ALA A 335 5.86 -1.78 -18.54
N SER A 336 6.79 -0.90 -18.96
CA SER A 336 7.68 -1.15 -20.10
C SER A 336 8.61 -2.35 -19.90
N PHE A 337 8.80 -2.78 -18.66
CA PHE A 337 9.66 -3.91 -18.31
C PHE A 337 8.87 -5.15 -17.85
N ASP A 338 7.55 -5.05 -17.74
CA ASP A 338 6.68 -6.18 -17.38
C ASP A 338 6.24 -6.93 -18.63
N GLN A 339 6.78 -8.13 -18.84
CA GLN A 339 6.45 -8.94 -20.02
C GLN A 339 5.02 -9.50 -20.01
N TYR A 340 4.37 -9.53 -18.85
CA TYR A 340 2.98 -9.98 -18.69
C TYR A 340 1.97 -8.83 -18.83
N PHE A 341 2.46 -7.60 -18.85
CA PHE A 341 1.62 -6.44 -19.05
C PHE A 341 1.26 -6.30 -20.51
N THR A 342 0.03 -6.66 -20.86
CA THR A 342 -0.52 -6.40 -22.20
C THR A 342 -1.39 -5.15 -22.09
N PRO A 343 -1.09 -4.07 -22.81
CA PRO A 343 -1.99 -2.92 -22.89
C PRO A 343 -3.37 -3.42 -23.32
N SER A 344 -4.37 -3.24 -22.48
CA SER A 344 -5.71 -3.77 -22.75
C SER A 344 -6.35 -3.06 -23.95
N GLY A 345 -6.32 -3.72 -25.09
CA GLY A 345 -7.17 -3.42 -26.26
C GLY A 345 -8.54 -4.09 -26.18
N GLN A 346 -8.97 -4.58 -25.02
CA GLN A 346 -10.22 -5.31 -24.86
C GLN A 346 -11.27 -4.49 -24.09
N ASP A 347 -12.53 -4.69 -24.45
CA ASP A 347 -13.73 -3.96 -24.02
C ASP A 347 -14.03 -3.92 -22.52
N LYS A 348 -13.20 -4.53 -21.67
CA LYS A 348 -13.32 -4.45 -20.18
C LYS A 348 -11.94 -4.19 -19.57
N PRO A 349 -11.75 -3.04 -18.92
CA PRO A 349 -10.51 -2.78 -18.20
C PRO A 349 -10.35 -3.77 -17.04
N VAL A 350 -9.27 -4.53 -17.05
CA VAL A 350 -8.94 -5.48 -15.96
C VAL A 350 -8.41 -4.73 -14.75
N PHE A 351 -7.77 -3.59 -14.97
CA PHE A 351 -7.22 -2.69 -13.95
C PHE A 351 -7.83 -1.30 -14.04
N SER A 352 -7.79 -0.56 -12.94
CA SER A 352 -8.08 0.88 -12.96
C SER A 352 -7.12 1.58 -13.93
N LYS A 353 -7.63 2.57 -14.66
CA LYS A 353 -6.75 3.44 -15.46
C LYS A 353 -5.73 4.08 -14.50
N ALA A 354 -4.43 3.96 -14.82
CA ALA A 354 -3.45 4.86 -14.26
C ALA A 354 -3.85 6.29 -14.66
N ILE A 355 -3.60 7.26 -13.82
CA ILE A 355 -4.02 8.65 -14.02
C ILE A 355 -3.61 9.15 -15.38
#